data_b150e724ba75817d2015de545da62074
#
_entry.id   b150e724ba75817d2015de545da62074
#
_cell.length_a   1.000
_cell.length_b   1.000
_cell.length_c   1.000
_cell.angle_alpha   90.00
_cell.angle_beta   90.00
_cell.angle_gamma   90.00
#
_symmetry.space_group_name_H-M   'P 1'
#
loop_
_entity.id
_entity.type
_entity.pdbx_description
1 polymer ?
#
loop_
_entity_poly.entity_id
_entity_poly.type
_entity_poly.pdbx_seq_one_letter_code
_entity_poly.pdbx_strand_id
1 'polypeptide(L)'
;MSGAVRYNVVAVIIHWVTALTVIGLLVVGNIMADLPNTDPNKLQLFNLHKSFGITILLLTLVRLAWRLTHKPPALDDHMPAWEKRAAHAAHCLFYLLLLGVPLLGWAMVSSSPRNIPTVLFNTVDWPHMPGLVDMDRDHKKVMRELFENLHATAAYTMAALIVLHIGAALRHQFVLKDKTLQRMLPKVVPALLLGAGILLARPAFAADWAVDPGKSALGFTASVSGANFEGKFKSWQAEISFDPANPAAGHAKVTIDMASAVTGDRQRDSALPDADWFAVKKNPQAVFEATSFTAKGGNQYEANGTLTIRGVAKPVTMPFTLDITGPDAHAKGKLDIVRTDFGVGQGDWSTAETVGLGVSITFDLVAKRT
;
A
#
# COMPACT_ATOMS: atom_id res chain seq x y z
N MET A 1 -1.90 50.23 -9.23
CA MET A 1 -2.06 49.04 -8.42
C MET A 1 -0.96 48.02 -8.79
N SER A 2 0.16 48.01 -8.08
CA SER A 2 1.25 47.06 -8.34
C SER A 2 0.76 45.65 -8.03
N GLY A 3 0.71 44.78 -9.05
CA GLY A 3 0.35 43.39 -8.87
C GLY A 3 1.34 42.71 -7.94
N ALA A 4 0.88 41.91 -6.95
CA ALA A 4 1.74 41.18 -6.05
C ALA A 4 2.73 40.32 -6.87
N VAL A 5 4.03 40.50 -6.66
CA VAL A 5 5.06 39.67 -7.29
C VAL A 5 4.87 38.24 -6.80
N ARG A 6 4.55 37.32 -7.71
CA ARG A 6 4.24 35.92 -7.43
C ARG A 6 5.49 35.05 -7.52
N TYR A 7 5.46 33.91 -6.84
CA TYR A 7 6.46 32.87 -7.05
C TYR A 7 6.35 32.32 -8.48
N ASN A 8 7.46 31.87 -9.00
CA ASN A 8 7.55 31.16 -10.27
C ASN A 8 6.68 29.87 -10.22
N VAL A 9 6.05 29.52 -11.33
CA VAL A 9 5.12 28.39 -11.45
C VAL A 9 5.76 27.08 -10.99
N VAL A 10 7.04 26.84 -11.34
CA VAL A 10 7.77 25.63 -10.91
C VAL A 10 7.91 25.59 -9.38
N ALA A 11 8.26 26.71 -8.75
CA ALA A 11 8.35 26.78 -7.29
C ALA A 11 7.00 26.52 -6.60
N VAL A 12 5.91 27.00 -7.19
CA VAL A 12 4.53 26.76 -6.70
C VAL A 12 4.17 25.28 -6.83
N ILE A 13 4.42 24.63 -7.98
CA ILE A 13 4.13 23.21 -8.20
C ILE A 13 4.93 22.36 -7.21
N ILE A 14 6.25 22.56 -7.13
CA ILE A 14 7.10 21.80 -6.20
C ILE A 14 6.64 22.00 -4.74
N HIS A 15 6.22 23.21 -4.37
CA HIS A 15 5.72 23.48 -3.03
C HIS A 15 4.48 22.63 -2.71
N TRP A 16 3.46 22.65 -3.58
CA TRP A 16 2.21 21.96 -3.33
C TRP A 16 2.35 20.45 -3.39
N VAL A 17 3.12 19.92 -4.35
CA VAL A 17 3.44 18.48 -4.40
C VAL A 17 4.14 18.06 -3.11
N THR A 18 5.18 18.79 -2.68
CA THR A 18 5.88 18.49 -1.41
C THR A 18 4.94 18.56 -0.21
N ALA A 19 4.11 19.61 -0.10
CA ALA A 19 3.22 19.82 1.05
C ALA A 19 2.19 18.69 1.17
N LEU A 20 1.51 18.34 0.07
CA LEU A 20 0.50 17.27 0.07
C LEU A 20 1.12 15.90 0.37
N THR A 21 2.27 15.61 -0.24
CA THR A 21 2.97 14.34 0.01
C THR A 21 3.44 14.23 1.46
N VAL A 22 4.01 15.30 2.06
CA VAL A 22 4.45 15.29 3.46
C VAL A 22 3.28 15.11 4.41
N ILE A 23 2.15 15.79 4.18
CA ILE A 23 0.93 15.59 5.00
C ILE A 23 0.46 14.13 4.90
N GLY A 24 0.43 13.56 3.70
CA GLY A 24 0.10 12.15 3.50
C GLY A 24 1.06 11.21 4.25
N LEU A 25 2.38 11.48 4.19
CA LEU A 25 3.39 10.70 4.90
C LEU A 25 3.25 10.77 6.42
N LEU A 26 2.88 11.93 6.99
CA LEU A 26 2.62 12.07 8.42
C LEU A 26 1.41 11.23 8.84
N VAL A 27 0.33 11.23 8.06
CA VAL A 27 -0.87 10.41 8.32
C VAL A 27 -0.54 8.93 8.21
N VAL A 28 0.06 8.50 7.09
CA VAL A 28 0.42 7.09 6.85
C VAL A 28 1.44 6.61 7.89
N GLY A 29 2.40 7.45 8.28
CA GLY A 29 3.40 7.14 9.29
C GLY A 29 2.78 6.79 10.65
N ASN A 30 1.78 7.55 11.10
CA ASN A 30 1.04 7.24 12.33
C ASN A 30 0.22 5.96 12.17
N ILE A 31 -0.56 5.83 11.09
CA ILE A 31 -1.38 4.64 10.84
C ILE A 31 -0.53 3.37 10.85
N MET A 32 0.58 3.33 10.08
CA MET A 32 1.41 2.12 9.99
C MET A 32 2.13 1.78 11.29
N ALA A 33 2.43 2.77 12.15
CA ALA A 33 3.06 2.54 13.45
C ALA A 33 2.10 1.82 14.40
N ASP A 34 0.83 2.21 14.40
CA ASP A 34 -0.21 1.68 15.29
C ASP A 34 -0.76 0.31 14.82
N LEU A 35 -0.58 -0.06 13.55
CA LEU A 35 -1.06 -1.33 13.03
C LEU A 35 -0.37 -2.52 13.71
N PRO A 36 -1.10 -3.60 14.04
CA PRO A 36 -0.52 -4.86 14.50
C PRO A 36 0.50 -5.42 13.51
N ASN A 37 1.53 -6.13 13.99
CA ASN A 37 2.53 -6.75 13.10
C ASN A 37 1.93 -7.86 12.22
N THR A 38 0.74 -8.33 12.54
CA THR A 38 -0.03 -9.33 11.80
C THR A 38 -0.91 -8.71 10.71
N ASP A 39 -1.04 -7.38 10.66
CA ASP A 39 -1.85 -6.72 9.64
C ASP A 39 -1.18 -6.85 8.26
N PRO A 40 -1.89 -7.38 7.26
CA PRO A 40 -1.34 -7.61 5.93
C PRO A 40 -0.93 -6.32 5.20
N ASN A 41 -1.60 -5.20 5.50
CA ASN A 41 -1.33 -3.92 4.87
C ASN A 41 -0.11 -3.21 5.46
N LYS A 42 0.33 -3.59 6.67
CA LYS A 42 1.43 -2.94 7.36
C LYS A 42 2.70 -2.86 6.52
N LEU A 43 3.11 -3.97 5.90
CA LEU A 43 4.32 -4.02 5.07
C LEU A 43 4.20 -3.13 3.82
N GLN A 44 3.03 -3.13 3.19
CA GLN A 44 2.76 -2.29 2.02
C GLN A 44 2.82 -0.81 2.38
N LEU A 45 2.21 -0.39 3.49
CA LEU A 45 2.27 0.98 3.98
C LEU A 45 3.71 1.41 4.29
N PHE A 46 4.52 0.54 4.93
CA PHE A 46 5.94 0.78 5.14
C PHE A 46 6.70 0.98 3.83
N ASN A 47 6.45 0.16 2.81
CA ASN A 47 7.11 0.27 1.51
C ASN A 47 6.71 1.55 0.77
N LEU A 48 5.44 1.92 0.80
CA LEU A 48 4.97 3.20 0.23
C LEU A 48 5.55 4.39 0.99
N HIS A 49 5.54 4.35 2.33
CA HIS A 49 6.11 5.41 3.16
C HIS A 49 7.62 5.61 2.87
N LYS A 50 8.39 4.54 2.76
CA LYS A 50 9.81 4.60 2.37
C LYS A 50 9.98 5.20 0.97
N SER A 51 9.18 4.75 0.00
CA SER A 51 9.26 5.20 -1.39
C SER A 51 8.97 6.68 -1.52
N PHE A 52 7.86 7.15 -0.95
CA PHE A 52 7.54 8.58 -0.94
C PHE A 52 8.50 9.40 -0.08
N GLY A 53 9.03 8.84 1.03
CA GLY A 53 10.05 9.48 1.85
C GLY A 53 11.33 9.79 1.07
N ILE A 54 11.86 8.82 0.32
CA ILE A 54 13.02 9.05 -0.57
C ILE A 54 12.66 10.02 -1.70
N THR A 55 11.46 9.93 -2.27
CA THR A 55 11.00 10.89 -3.29
C THR A 55 10.99 12.32 -2.75
N ILE A 56 10.54 12.56 -1.51
CA ILE A 56 10.59 13.88 -0.87
C ILE A 56 12.02 14.35 -0.66
N LEU A 57 12.95 13.46 -0.28
CA LEU A 57 14.38 13.80 -0.16
C LEU A 57 14.92 14.34 -1.50
N LEU A 58 14.71 13.60 -2.59
CA LEU A 58 15.15 13.98 -3.93
C LEU A 58 14.47 15.27 -4.41
N LEU A 59 13.15 15.37 -4.22
CA LEU A 59 12.40 16.57 -4.59
C LEU A 59 12.85 17.81 -3.80
N THR A 60 13.23 17.63 -2.54
CA THR A 60 13.78 18.72 -1.71
C THR A 60 15.12 19.21 -2.22
N LEU A 61 16.00 18.31 -2.68
CA LEU A 61 17.26 18.68 -3.33
C LEU A 61 17.01 19.48 -4.61
N VAL A 62 16.08 19.04 -5.45
CA VAL A 62 15.65 19.77 -6.67
C VAL A 62 15.09 21.14 -6.28
N ARG A 63 14.24 21.21 -5.26
CA ARG A 63 13.67 22.48 -4.76
C ARG A 63 14.74 23.43 -4.25
N LEU A 64 15.74 22.93 -3.53
CA LEU A 64 16.84 23.72 -3.04
C LEU A 64 17.70 24.27 -4.19
N ALA A 65 18.07 23.43 -5.15
CA ALA A 65 18.79 23.84 -6.35
C ALA A 65 18.01 24.91 -7.15
N TRP A 66 16.70 24.72 -7.30
CA TRP A 66 15.83 25.70 -7.93
C TRP A 66 15.82 27.04 -7.22
N ARG A 67 15.77 27.03 -5.87
CA ARG A 67 15.79 28.24 -5.04
C ARG A 67 17.12 28.99 -5.12
N LEU A 68 18.24 28.31 -5.28
CA LEU A 68 19.56 28.93 -5.45
C LEU A 68 19.67 29.69 -6.76
N THR A 69 19.02 29.22 -7.81
CA THR A 69 19.04 29.84 -9.14
C THR A 69 17.90 30.84 -9.37
N HIS A 70 16.80 30.74 -8.62
CA HIS A 70 15.60 31.57 -8.76
C HIS A 70 15.23 32.22 -7.42
N LYS A 71 15.63 33.48 -7.26
CA LYS A 71 15.37 34.23 -6.02
C LYS A 71 13.86 34.34 -5.74
N PRO A 72 13.42 34.05 -4.52
CA PRO A 72 12.01 34.23 -4.13
C PRO A 72 11.62 35.72 -4.14
N PRO A 73 10.33 36.06 -4.32
CA PRO A 73 9.84 37.41 -4.15
C PRO A 73 10.15 37.94 -2.74
N ALA A 74 10.52 39.21 -2.65
CA ALA A 74 10.75 39.88 -1.36
C ALA A 74 9.48 39.82 -0.48
N LEU A 75 9.67 39.75 0.83
CA LEU A 75 8.59 39.89 1.80
C LEU A 75 8.05 41.33 1.75
N ASP A 76 6.80 41.52 2.22
CA ASP A 76 6.16 42.83 2.21
C ASP A 76 6.95 43.81 3.09
N ASP A 77 7.16 45.05 2.59
CA ASP A 77 7.92 46.05 3.30
C ASP A 77 7.23 46.49 4.58
N HIS A 78 5.89 46.42 4.61
CA HIS A 78 5.08 46.76 5.79
C HIS A 78 5.08 45.68 6.86
N MET A 79 5.64 44.48 6.57
CA MET A 79 5.71 43.39 7.54
C MET A 79 6.70 43.70 8.64
N PRO A 80 6.32 43.59 9.94
CA PRO A 80 7.18 43.80 11.08
C PRO A 80 8.48 42.97 11.01
N ALA A 81 9.59 43.52 11.50
CA ALA A 81 10.91 42.88 11.43
C ALA A 81 10.93 41.48 12.12
N TRP A 82 10.18 41.31 13.20
CA TRP A 82 10.08 40.03 13.89
C TRP A 82 9.35 38.98 13.07
N GLU A 83 8.28 39.36 12.35
CA GLU A 83 7.55 38.44 11.44
C GLU A 83 8.44 38.01 10.25
N LYS A 84 9.22 38.96 9.69
CA LYS A 84 10.21 38.63 8.65
C LYS A 84 11.24 37.61 9.13
N ARG A 85 11.77 37.78 10.36
CA ARG A 85 12.71 36.84 10.98
C ARG A 85 12.08 35.49 11.24
N ALA A 86 10.87 35.47 11.80
CA ALA A 86 10.10 34.23 12.04
C ALA A 86 9.83 33.47 10.75
N ALA A 87 9.44 34.14 9.65
CA ALA A 87 9.24 33.53 8.35
C ALA A 87 10.53 32.91 7.80
N HIS A 88 11.67 33.60 7.91
CA HIS A 88 12.96 33.03 7.49
C HIS A 88 13.36 31.82 8.33
N ALA A 89 13.22 31.90 9.66
CA ALA A 89 13.51 30.77 10.55
C ALA A 89 12.65 29.57 10.27
N ALA A 90 11.34 29.77 10.08
CA ALA A 90 10.41 28.70 9.72
C ALA A 90 10.79 28.03 8.38
N HIS A 91 11.13 28.81 7.35
CA HIS A 91 11.57 28.25 6.08
C HIS A 91 12.90 27.49 6.18
N CYS A 92 13.86 27.99 6.96
CA CYS A 92 15.11 27.25 7.23
C CYS A 92 14.80 25.92 7.93
N LEU A 93 13.95 25.95 8.96
CA LEU A 93 13.57 24.76 9.70
C LEU A 93 12.81 23.76 8.82
N PHE A 94 11.93 24.21 7.92
CA PHE A 94 11.31 23.34 6.93
C PHE A 94 12.34 22.61 6.06
N TYR A 95 13.35 23.31 5.52
CA TYR A 95 14.39 22.65 4.73
C TYR A 95 15.22 21.66 5.55
N LEU A 96 15.56 22.00 6.79
CA LEU A 96 16.26 21.07 7.69
C LEU A 96 15.43 19.80 7.94
N LEU A 97 14.13 19.95 8.19
CA LEU A 97 13.25 18.83 8.43
C LEU A 97 12.93 18.03 7.14
N LEU A 98 12.74 18.70 6.00
CA LEU A 98 12.50 18.03 4.71
C LEU A 98 13.70 17.18 4.24
N LEU A 99 14.92 17.51 4.65
CA LEU A 99 16.12 16.70 4.44
C LEU A 99 16.31 15.70 5.59
N GLY A 100 16.19 16.16 6.83
CA GLY A 100 16.51 15.38 8.03
C GLY A 100 15.56 14.20 8.24
N VAL A 101 14.24 14.43 8.14
CA VAL A 101 13.25 13.35 8.37
C VAL A 101 13.45 12.16 7.43
N PRO A 102 13.54 12.32 6.09
CA PRO A 102 13.80 11.19 5.21
C PRO A 102 15.18 10.55 5.43
N LEU A 103 16.22 11.33 5.73
CA LEU A 103 17.55 10.79 6.02
C LEU A 103 17.55 9.95 7.31
N LEU A 104 16.86 10.38 8.35
CA LEU A 104 16.70 9.62 9.59
C LEU A 104 15.91 8.33 9.34
N GLY A 105 14.85 8.38 8.52
CA GLY A 105 14.10 7.20 8.11
C GLY A 105 14.95 6.21 7.31
N TRP A 106 15.81 6.70 6.40
CA TRP A 106 16.74 5.86 5.65
C TRP A 106 17.81 5.25 6.55
N ALA A 107 18.37 6.02 7.50
CA ALA A 107 19.31 5.52 8.49
C ALA A 107 18.69 4.45 9.39
N MET A 108 17.44 4.66 9.85
CA MET A 108 16.68 3.69 10.65
C MET A 108 16.50 2.36 9.92
N VAL A 109 16.15 2.38 8.63
CA VAL A 109 15.99 1.16 7.82
C VAL A 109 17.34 0.49 7.59
N SER A 110 18.40 1.27 7.33
CA SER A 110 19.76 0.76 7.09
C SER A 110 20.40 0.12 8.32
N SER A 111 20.03 0.57 9.53
CA SER A 111 20.43 -0.03 10.80
C SER A 111 19.51 -1.15 11.28
N SER A 112 18.54 -1.59 10.47
CA SER A 112 17.66 -2.70 10.87
C SER A 112 18.42 -4.02 10.93
N PRO A 113 18.33 -4.79 12.07
CA PRO A 113 18.95 -6.12 12.17
C PRO A 113 18.40 -7.14 11.17
N ARG A 114 17.24 -6.87 10.57
CA ARG A 114 16.59 -7.75 9.59
C ARG A 114 17.12 -7.58 8.16
N ASN A 115 17.89 -6.54 7.88
CA ASN A 115 18.46 -6.20 6.56
C ASN A 115 17.42 -6.28 5.42
N ILE A 116 16.16 -5.89 5.67
CA ILE A 116 15.10 -5.94 4.65
C ILE A 116 15.43 -4.92 3.54
N PRO A 117 15.52 -5.36 2.27
CA PRO A 117 15.79 -4.46 1.16
C PRO A 117 14.77 -3.32 1.08
N THR A 118 15.22 -2.17 0.62
CA THR A 118 14.32 -1.06 0.27
C THR A 118 14.15 -1.04 -1.23
N VAL A 119 12.95 -1.36 -1.71
CA VAL A 119 12.58 -1.32 -3.13
C VAL A 119 11.56 -0.22 -3.30
N LEU A 120 11.94 0.87 -3.99
CA LEU A 120 11.07 2.01 -4.20
C LEU A 120 9.97 1.64 -5.22
N PHE A 121 8.71 1.84 -4.83
CA PHE A 121 7.52 1.53 -5.65
C PHE A 121 7.55 0.11 -6.24
N ASN A 122 8.16 -0.84 -5.54
CA ASN A 122 8.38 -2.24 -5.97
C ASN A 122 9.13 -2.37 -7.31
N THR A 123 9.90 -1.37 -7.73
CA THR A 123 10.57 -1.33 -9.04
C THR A 123 12.04 -0.98 -9.00
N VAL A 124 12.49 -0.16 -8.03
CA VAL A 124 13.86 0.35 -7.97
C VAL A 124 14.50 0.00 -6.65
N ASP A 125 15.58 -0.77 -6.69
CA ASP A 125 16.37 -1.06 -5.49
C ASP A 125 17.06 0.20 -4.99
N TRP A 126 16.84 0.51 -3.70
CA TRP A 126 17.48 1.65 -3.04
C TRP A 126 18.52 1.13 -2.03
N PRO A 127 19.79 1.54 -2.14
CA PRO A 127 20.84 1.02 -1.30
C PRO A 127 20.64 1.39 0.17
N HIS A 128 21.16 0.57 1.07
CA HIS A 128 21.32 0.95 2.47
C HIS A 128 22.46 1.95 2.63
N MET A 129 22.43 2.72 3.71
CA MET A 129 23.54 3.62 4.06
C MET A 129 24.79 2.79 4.41
N PRO A 130 25.93 3.03 3.72
CA PRO A 130 27.19 2.38 4.07
C PRO A 130 27.56 2.64 5.54
N GLY A 131 28.20 1.67 6.18
CA GLY A 131 28.58 1.72 7.58
C GLY A 131 27.48 1.35 8.55
N LEU A 132 26.21 1.68 8.29
CA LEU A 132 25.07 1.26 9.14
C LEU A 132 24.66 -0.20 8.82
N VAL A 133 24.69 -0.58 7.56
CA VAL A 133 24.32 -1.92 7.12
C VAL A 133 25.34 -2.98 7.55
N ASP A 134 26.60 -2.58 7.75
CA ASP A 134 27.70 -3.49 8.06
C ASP A 134 27.96 -3.67 9.56
N MET A 135 27.22 -2.95 10.42
CA MET A 135 27.31 -3.07 11.87
C MET A 135 26.87 -4.45 12.35
N ASP A 136 27.42 -4.90 13.46
CA ASP A 136 26.93 -6.08 14.16
C ASP A 136 25.50 -5.90 14.66
N ARG A 137 24.86 -7.01 15.04
CA ARG A 137 23.42 -7.04 15.36
C ARG A 137 23.03 -6.16 16.58
N ASP A 138 23.91 -6.05 17.56
CA ASP A 138 23.58 -5.32 18.79
C ASP A 138 23.75 -3.82 18.59
N HIS A 139 24.79 -3.38 17.92
CA HIS A 139 24.94 -1.99 17.51
C HIS A 139 23.78 -1.56 16.57
N LYS A 140 23.37 -2.43 15.64
CA LYS A 140 22.19 -2.16 14.79
C LYS A 140 20.92 -1.90 15.58
N LYS A 141 20.66 -2.65 16.64
CA LYS A 141 19.47 -2.43 17.48
C LYS A 141 19.48 -1.06 18.12
N VAL A 142 20.61 -0.69 18.73
CA VAL A 142 20.78 0.62 19.40
C VAL A 142 20.64 1.77 18.41
N MET A 143 21.31 1.67 17.27
CA MET A 143 21.24 2.71 16.23
C MET A 143 19.85 2.84 15.62
N ARG A 144 19.19 1.71 15.38
CA ARG A 144 17.81 1.71 14.87
C ARG A 144 16.86 2.43 15.84
N GLU A 145 16.92 2.09 17.13
CA GLU A 145 16.07 2.73 18.15
C GLU A 145 16.34 4.24 18.24
N LEU A 146 17.61 4.64 18.20
CA LEU A 146 17.99 6.05 18.16
C LEU A 146 17.38 6.77 16.94
N PHE A 147 17.55 6.21 15.73
CA PHE A 147 17.02 6.84 14.51
C PHE A 147 15.50 6.80 14.45
N GLU A 148 14.85 5.78 15.00
CA GLU A 148 13.40 5.68 15.13
C GLU A 148 12.85 6.83 15.98
N ASN A 149 13.44 7.06 17.16
CA ASN A 149 13.06 8.14 18.06
C ASN A 149 13.33 9.53 17.45
N LEU A 150 14.47 9.71 16.79
CA LEU A 150 14.81 10.96 16.12
C LEU A 150 13.88 11.23 14.92
N HIS A 151 13.57 10.20 14.12
CA HIS A 151 12.65 10.32 12.99
C HIS A 151 11.24 10.71 13.46
N ALA A 152 10.72 10.04 14.47
CA ALA A 152 9.39 10.34 15.03
C ALA A 152 9.36 11.78 15.61
N THR A 153 10.35 12.15 16.42
CA THR A 153 10.44 13.51 17.00
C THR A 153 10.50 14.58 15.91
N ALA A 154 11.33 14.39 14.89
CA ALA A 154 11.45 15.32 13.77
C ALA A 154 10.15 15.37 12.93
N ALA A 155 9.44 14.23 12.76
CA ALA A 155 8.17 14.19 12.06
C ALA A 155 7.06 14.94 12.83
N TYR A 156 6.96 14.79 14.14
CA TYR A 156 6.01 15.57 14.96
C TYR A 156 6.38 17.07 14.98
N THR A 157 7.67 17.40 15.01
CA THR A 157 8.13 18.79 14.87
C THR A 157 7.72 19.38 13.52
N MET A 158 7.83 18.61 12.44
CA MET A 158 7.34 18.98 11.11
C MET A 158 5.83 19.21 11.12
N ALA A 159 5.05 18.33 11.75
CA ALA A 159 3.59 18.47 11.84
C ALA A 159 3.20 19.77 12.59
N ALA A 160 3.84 20.05 13.73
CA ALA A 160 3.61 21.30 14.47
C ALA A 160 3.97 22.53 13.63
N LEU A 161 5.11 22.49 12.92
CA LEU A 161 5.54 23.59 12.05
C LEU A 161 4.57 23.81 10.88
N ILE A 162 3.99 22.73 10.31
CA ILE A 162 2.96 22.81 9.26
C ILE A 162 1.71 23.52 9.80
N VAL A 163 1.24 23.15 10.99
CA VAL A 163 0.07 23.79 11.62
C VAL A 163 0.32 25.29 11.83
N LEU A 164 1.49 25.67 12.36
CA LEU A 164 1.88 27.06 12.54
C LEU A 164 1.98 27.81 11.19
N HIS A 165 2.54 27.18 10.17
CA HIS A 165 2.69 27.75 8.83
C HIS A 165 1.32 28.00 8.17
N ILE A 166 0.41 27.03 8.25
CA ILE A 166 -0.98 27.20 7.76
C ILE A 166 -1.69 28.29 8.54
N GLY A 167 -1.58 28.27 9.87
CA GLY A 167 -2.18 29.30 10.74
C GLY A 167 -1.68 30.71 10.40
N ALA A 168 -0.36 30.89 10.18
CA ALA A 168 0.21 32.14 9.74
C ALA A 168 -0.33 32.58 8.37
N ALA A 169 -0.40 31.66 7.38
CA ALA A 169 -0.94 31.95 6.07
C ALA A 169 -2.42 32.37 6.10
N LEU A 170 -3.23 31.70 6.94
CA LEU A 170 -4.63 32.06 7.15
C LEU A 170 -4.77 33.43 7.88
N ARG A 171 -3.93 33.70 8.87
CA ARG A 171 -3.89 35.02 9.54
C ARG A 171 -3.59 36.13 8.53
N HIS A 172 -2.60 35.94 7.65
CA HIS A 172 -2.28 36.91 6.60
C HIS A 172 -3.46 37.10 5.64
N GLN A 173 -4.17 36.01 5.27
CA GLN A 173 -5.29 36.08 4.33
C GLN A 173 -6.54 36.75 4.93
N PHE A 174 -6.94 36.39 6.18
CA PHE A 174 -8.24 36.75 6.73
C PHE A 174 -8.18 37.92 7.72
N VAL A 175 -7.08 38.05 8.48
CA VAL A 175 -6.92 39.11 9.49
C VAL A 175 -6.18 40.30 8.92
N LEU A 176 -4.99 40.08 8.37
CA LEU A 176 -4.17 41.17 7.80
C LEU A 176 -4.63 41.57 6.40
N LYS A 177 -5.40 40.69 5.74
CA LYS A 177 -5.94 40.90 4.39
C LYS A 177 -4.87 41.25 3.34
N ASP A 178 -3.65 40.74 3.52
CA ASP A 178 -2.56 40.90 2.58
C ASP A 178 -2.60 39.79 1.50
N LYS A 179 -1.68 39.88 0.52
CA LYS A 179 -1.65 38.96 -0.61
C LYS A 179 -0.65 37.83 -0.43
N THR A 180 -0.18 37.53 0.80
CA THR A 180 0.88 36.56 1.06
C THR A 180 0.50 35.15 0.59
N LEU A 181 -0.69 34.67 0.93
CA LEU A 181 -1.19 33.37 0.47
C LEU A 181 -1.31 33.33 -1.06
N GLN A 182 -1.81 34.41 -1.68
CA GLN A 182 -2.04 34.49 -3.13
C GLN A 182 -0.74 34.40 -3.94
N ARG A 183 0.43 34.66 -3.36
CA ARG A 183 1.73 34.52 -4.01
C ARG A 183 2.09 33.06 -4.30
N MET A 184 1.53 32.10 -3.50
CA MET A 184 1.77 30.67 -3.61
C MET A 184 0.57 29.88 -4.16
N LEU A 185 -0.59 30.52 -4.37
CA LEU A 185 -1.71 29.85 -5.00
C LEU A 185 -1.47 29.69 -6.51
N PRO A 186 -1.67 28.48 -7.10
CA PRO A 186 -1.62 28.29 -8.54
C PRO A 186 -2.63 29.21 -9.25
N LYS A 187 -2.30 29.74 -10.42
CA LYS A 187 -3.22 30.58 -11.20
C LYS A 187 -4.51 29.85 -11.63
N VAL A 188 -4.52 28.54 -11.54
CA VAL A 188 -5.64 27.63 -11.87
C VAL A 188 -6.47 27.21 -10.65
N VAL A 189 -6.33 27.90 -9.53
CA VAL A 189 -7.11 27.57 -8.31
C VAL A 189 -8.65 27.60 -8.51
N PRO A 190 -9.29 28.42 -9.37
CA PRO A 190 -10.69 28.23 -9.66
C PRO A 190 -10.98 26.88 -10.34
N ALA A 191 -10.12 26.40 -11.22
CA ALA A 191 -10.24 25.09 -11.87
C ALA A 191 -9.79 23.93 -10.95
N LEU A 192 -8.85 24.17 -10.04
CA LEU A 192 -8.36 23.17 -9.07
C LEU A 192 -9.23 23.07 -7.81
N LEU A 193 -9.96 24.12 -7.42
CA LEU A 193 -11.00 24.01 -6.39
C LEU A 193 -12.27 23.33 -6.95
N LEU A 194 -12.57 23.52 -8.23
CA LEU A 194 -13.49 22.66 -8.98
C LEU A 194 -12.92 21.27 -9.20
N GLY A 195 -11.60 21.13 -9.43
CA GLY A 195 -10.88 19.87 -9.56
C GLY A 195 -10.55 19.21 -8.22
N ALA A 196 -10.42 19.94 -7.08
CA ALA A 196 -10.32 19.37 -5.74
C ALA A 196 -11.69 18.97 -5.19
N GLY A 197 -12.77 19.56 -5.67
CA GLY A 197 -14.12 19.02 -5.56
C GLY A 197 -14.31 17.75 -6.41
N ILE A 198 -13.52 17.58 -7.50
CA ILE A 198 -13.45 16.40 -8.36
C ILE A 198 -12.33 15.44 -7.89
N LEU A 199 -11.36 15.89 -7.07
CA LEU A 199 -10.34 15.07 -6.40
C LEU A 199 -10.74 14.64 -4.98
N LEU A 200 -11.85 15.19 -4.46
CA LEU A 200 -12.78 14.57 -3.51
C LEU A 200 -13.88 13.75 -4.25
N ALA A 201 -13.98 13.81 -5.58
CA ALA A 201 -14.35 12.63 -6.32
C ALA A 201 -13.25 11.62 -5.98
N ARG A 202 -13.60 10.67 -5.11
CA ARG A 202 -12.91 9.43 -4.82
C ARG A 202 -12.05 9.08 -6.03
N PRO A 203 -10.76 8.67 -5.87
CA PRO A 203 -10.19 7.86 -6.91
C PRO A 203 -11.34 6.92 -7.28
N ALA A 204 -11.64 6.74 -8.56
CA ALA A 204 -12.57 5.70 -8.96
C ALA A 204 -11.99 4.45 -8.31
N PHE A 205 -12.44 4.16 -7.07
CA PHE A 205 -12.16 2.92 -6.42
C PHE A 205 -12.73 1.93 -7.41
N ALA A 206 -11.93 0.98 -7.82
CA ALA A 206 -12.42 -0.17 -8.51
C ALA A 206 -13.73 -0.54 -7.81
N ALA A 207 -14.82 -0.64 -8.55
CA ALA A 207 -16.14 -0.78 -7.95
C ALA A 207 -16.10 -1.95 -6.98
N ASP A 208 -16.57 -1.72 -5.74
CA ASP A 208 -16.64 -2.78 -4.75
C ASP A 208 -17.74 -3.74 -5.16
N TRP A 209 -17.47 -5.04 -5.05
CA TRP A 209 -18.38 -6.09 -5.45
C TRP A 209 -18.76 -6.95 -4.24
N ALA A 210 -20.02 -6.95 -3.88
CA ALA A 210 -20.56 -7.84 -2.85
C ALA A 210 -20.84 -9.21 -3.45
N VAL A 211 -20.06 -10.21 -3.05
CA VAL A 211 -20.24 -11.60 -3.48
C VAL A 211 -21.48 -12.18 -2.80
N ASP A 212 -22.34 -12.89 -3.55
CA ASP A 212 -23.48 -13.65 -3.04
C ASP A 212 -23.03 -15.09 -2.71
N PRO A 213 -22.81 -15.45 -1.43
CA PRO A 213 -22.31 -16.77 -1.07
C PRO A 213 -23.28 -17.90 -1.41
N GLY A 214 -24.58 -17.59 -1.48
CA GLY A 214 -25.62 -18.59 -1.81
C GLY A 214 -25.65 -18.99 -3.28
N LYS A 215 -25.04 -18.16 -4.15
CA LYS A 215 -24.94 -18.39 -5.60
C LYS A 215 -23.52 -18.61 -6.07
N SER A 216 -22.58 -18.64 -5.15
CA SER A 216 -21.14 -18.78 -5.43
C SER A 216 -20.61 -20.08 -4.88
N ALA A 217 -19.58 -20.62 -5.53
CA ALA A 217 -18.91 -21.83 -5.11
C ALA A 217 -17.39 -21.68 -5.16
N LEU A 218 -16.73 -22.24 -4.15
CA LEU A 218 -15.28 -22.40 -4.09
C LEU A 218 -14.98 -23.88 -3.83
N GLY A 219 -14.25 -24.51 -4.73
CA GLY A 219 -13.99 -25.93 -4.68
C GLY A 219 -12.58 -26.31 -5.12
N PHE A 220 -12.32 -27.60 -5.07
CA PHE A 220 -11.09 -28.19 -5.56
C PHE A 220 -11.33 -29.57 -6.11
N THR A 221 -10.48 -29.97 -7.06
CA THR A 221 -10.43 -31.36 -7.58
C THR A 221 -9.04 -31.91 -7.26
N ALA A 222 -8.99 -33.10 -6.70
CA ALA A 222 -7.77 -33.85 -6.42
C ALA A 222 -7.96 -35.31 -6.80
N SER A 223 -6.93 -36.14 -6.68
CA SER A 223 -7.03 -37.56 -7.00
C SER A 223 -6.48 -38.46 -5.90
N VAL A 224 -7.15 -39.62 -5.73
CA VAL A 224 -6.71 -40.71 -4.84
C VAL A 224 -6.69 -42.00 -5.65
N SER A 225 -5.57 -42.73 -5.62
CA SER A 225 -5.39 -43.99 -6.39
C SER A 225 -5.74 -43.84 -7.88
N GLY A 226 -5.45 -42.68 -8.46
CA GLY A 226 -5.73 -42.34 -9.85
C GLY A 226 -7.18 -41.91 -10.17
N ALA A 227 -8.10 -41.97 -9.21
CA ALA A 227 -9.47 -41.50 -9.36
C ALA A 227 -9.64 -40.07 -8.87
N ASN A 228 -10.20 -39.20 -9.69
CA ASN A 228 -10.51 -37.82 -9.30
C ASN A 228 -11.70 -37.78 -8.33
N PHE A 229 -11.62 -36.83 -7.40
CA PHE A 229 -12.74 -36.46 -6.52
C PHE A 229 -12.81 -34.93 -6.40
N GLU A 230 -14.00 -34.47 -6.10
CA GLU A 230 -14.24 -33.03 -5.87
C GLU A 230 -14.43 -32.77 -4.39
N GLY A 231 -13.97 -31.60 -3.98
CA GLY A 231 -14.23 -31.05 -2.67
C GLY A 231 -14.68 -29.60 -2.78
N LYS A 232 -15.32 -29.11 -1.73
CA LYS A 232 -15.74 -27.70 -1.64
C LYS A 232 -15.50 -27.14 -0.26
N PHE A 233 -15.34 -25.82 -0.18
CA PHE A 233 -15.31 -25.07 1.06
C PHE A 233 -16.68 -24.46 1.33
N LYS A 234 -17.25 -24.74 2.51
CA LYS A 234 -18.58 -24.26 2.90
C LYS A 234 -18.54 -22.85 3.52
N SER A 235 -17.36 -22.42 4.02
CA SER A 235 -17.17 -21.13 4.69
C SER A 235 -15.96 -20.42 4.10
N TRP A 236 -16.22 -19.29 3.48
CA TRP A 236 -15.21 -18.39 2.91
C TRP A 236 -15.80 -17.00 2.73
N GLN A 237 -14.93 -16.00 2.62
CA GLN A 237 -15.29 -14.60 2.39
C GLN A 237 -14.44 -14.04 1.26
N ALA A 238 -14.99 -13.10 0.50
CA ALA A 238 -14.28 -12.40 -0.56
C ALA A 238 -14.55 -10.89 -0.48
N GLU A 239 -13.48 -10.13 -0.49
CA GLU A 239 -13.47 -8.68 -0.64
C GLU A 239 -12.90 -8.38 -2.02
N ILE A 240 -13.70 -7.77 -2.89
CA ILE A 240 -13.32 -7.57 -4.29
C ILE A 240 -13.58 -6.12 -4.67
N SER A 241 -12.53 -5.45 -5.13
CA SER A 241 -12.56 -4.11 -5.71
C SER A 241 -11.97 -4.20 -7.11
N PHE A 242 -12.81 -4.08 -8.16
CA PHE A 242 -12.40 -4.30 -9.53
C PHE A 242 -13.14 -3.40 -10.52
N ASP A 243 -12.40 -2.79 -11.44
CA ASP A 243 -12.93 -2.03 -12.55
C ASP A 243 -12.35 -2.56 -13.87
N PRO A 244 -13.19 -3.04 -14.80
CA PRO A 244 -12.73 -3.49 -16.11
C PRO A 244 -12.00 -2.42 -16.93
N ALA A 245 -12.30 -1.13 -16.69
CA ALA A 245 -11.62 -0.02 -17.36
C ALA A 245 -10.20 0.22 -16.80
N ASN A 246 -9.91 -0.23 -15.58
CA ASN A 246 -8.60 -0.11 -14.96
C ASN A 246 -8.26 -1.38 -14.13
N PRO A 247 -8.11 -2.55 -14.76
CA PRO A 247 -7.92 -3.81 -14.08
C PRO A 247 -6.64 -3.85 -13.23
N ALA A 248 -5.59 -3.15 -13.63
CA ALA A 248 -4.32 -3.11 -12.90
C ALA A 248 -4.42 -2.52 -11.49
N ALA A 249 -5.42 -1.68 -11.21
CA ALA A 249 -5.68 -1.09 -9.90
C ALA A 249 -6.65 -1.95 -9.05
N GLY A 250 -7.14 -3.07 -9.58
CA GLY A 250 -8.04 -3.96 -8.86
C GLY A 250 -7.33 -4.71 -7.73
N HIS A 251 -8.12 -5.08 -6.73
CA HIS A 251 -7.69 -5.90 -5.59
C HIS A 251 -8.77 -6.93 -5.26
N ALA A 252 -8.35 -8.14 -4.89
CA ALA A 252 -9.27 -9.14 -4.36
C ALA A 252 -8.60 -9.91 -3.23
N LYS A 253 -9.33 -10.13 -2.14
CA LYS A 253 -8.89 -10.97 -1.03
C LYS A 253 -9.95 -12.00 -0.72
N VAL A 254 -9.57 -13.27 -0.83
CA VAL A 254 -10.43 -14.40 -0.48
C VAL A 254 -9.84 -15.10 0.72
N THR A 255 -10.62 -15.16 1.81
CA THR A 255 -10.26 -15.86 3.05
C THR A 255 -11.11 -17.10 3.19
N ILE A 256 -10.50 -18.26 3.35
CA ILE A 256 -11.13 -19.57 3.31
C ILE A 256 -10.94 -20.22 4.68
N ASP A 257 -12.05 -20.63 5.33
CA ASP A 257 -12.00 -21.46 6.52
C ASP A 257 -11.65 -22.91 6.13
N MET A 258 -10.46 -23.36 6.47
CA MET A 258 -9.94 -24.68 6.10
C MET A 258 -10.66 -25.83 6.81
N ALA A 259 -11.33 -25.57 7.95
CA ALA A 259 -12.17 -26.55 8.63
C ALA A 259 -13.47 -26.83 7.86
N SER A 260 -13.85 -25.95 6.94
CA SER A 260 -15.08 -26.07 6.15
C SER A 260 -14.96 -26.96 4.91
N ALA A 261 -13.77 -27.52 4.66
CA ALA A 261 -13.53 -28.41 3.52
C ALA A 261 -14.34 -29.70 3.63
N VAL A 262 -15.08 -30.05 2.58
CA VAL A 262 -15.84 -31.30 2.49
C VAL A 262 -15.70 -31.92 1.11
N THR A 263 -15.56 -33.23 1.06
CA THR A 263 -15.45 -34.04 -0.17
C THR A 263 -16.62 -35.01 -0.35
N GLY A 264 -17.50 -35.06 0.66
CA GLY A 264 -18.59 -36.07 0.70
C GLY A 264 -18.15 -37.45 1.12
N ASP A 265 -16.88 -37.67 1.41
CA ASP A 265 -16.34 -38.90 1.95
C ASP A 265 -15.91 -38.71 3.39
N ARG A 266 -16.49 -39.44 4.31
CA ARG A 266 -16.28 -39.25 5.74
C ARG A 266 -14.80 -39.42 6.17
N GLN A 267 -14.08 -40.35 5.55
CA GLN A 267 -12.69 -40.63 5.88
C GLN A 267 -11.78 -39.48 5.46
N ARG A 268 -11.96 -38.97 4.23
CA ARG A 268 -11.22 -37.79 3.74
C ARG A 268 -11.57 -36.55 4.57
N ASP A 269 -12.86 -36.31 4.80
CA ASP A 269 -13.34 -35.14 5.53
C ASP A 269 -12.82 -35.10 6.97
N SER A 270 -12.63 -36.27 7.61
CA SER A 270 -12.01 -36.31 8.94
C SER A 270 -10.48 -36.15 8.90
N ALA A 271 -9.80 -36.51 7.81
CA ALA A 271 -8.34 -36.39 7.68
C ALA A 271 -7.88 -34.98 7.28
N LEU A 272 -8.65 -34.27 6.46
CA LEU A 272 -8.26 -32.95 5.95
C LEU A 272 -7.85 -31.92 7.04
N PRO A 273 -8.49 -31.86 8.23
CA PRO A 273 -8.07 -30.94 9.29
C PRO A 273 -6.77 -31.31 10.01
N ASP A 274 -6.29 -32.55 9.87
CA ASP A 274 -5.17 -33.10 10.60
C ASP A 274 -3.81 -32.46 10.25
N ALA A 275 -2.82 -32.76 11.11
CA ALA A 275 -1.49 -32.17 11.04
C ALA A 275 -0.77 -32.42 9.71
N ASP A 276 -0.97 -33.57 9.09
CA ASP A 276 -0.34 -33.93 7.80
C ASP A 276 -1.01 -33.26 6.60
N TRP A 277 -2.24 -32.80 6.75
CA TRP A 277 -3.02 -32.15 5.69
C TRP A 277 -3.07 -30.64 5.89
N PHE A 278 -4.21 -30.07 6.22
CA PHE A 278 -4.35 -28.62 6.37
C PHE A 278 -3.78 -28.08 7.68
N ALA A 279 -3.56 -28.95 8.70
CA ALA A 279 -3.13 -28.57 10.04
C ALA A 279 -3.99 -27.42 10.61
N VAL A 280 -5.31 -27.56 10.55
CA VAL A 280 -6.30 -26.51 10.81
C VAL A 280 -6.11 -25.86 12.19
N LYS A 281 -5.72 -26.63 13.20
CA LYS A 281 -5.42 -26.09 14.56
C LYS A 281 -4.34 -25.02 14.55
N LYS A 282 -3.37 -25.12 13.61
CA LYS A 282 -2.24 -24.18 13.48
C LYS A 282 -2.51 -23.15 12.37
N ASN A 283 -3.19 -23.55 11.33
CA ASN A 283 -3.46 -22.75 10.14
C ASN A 283 -4.97 -22.85 9.80
N PRO A 284 -5.84 -22.14 10.54
CA PRO A 284 -7.28 -22.26 10.37
C PRO A 284 -7.77 -21.70 9.02
N GLN A 285 -6.98 -20.85 8.39
CA GLN A 285 -7.36 -20.15 7.16
C GLN A 285 -6.33 -20.35 6.06
N ALA A 286 -6.83 -20.40 4.81
CA ALA A 286 -6.06 -20.12 3.62
C ALA A 286 -6.50 -18.77 3.04
N VAL A 287 -5.56 -18.06 2.38
CA VAL A 287 -5.82 -16.72 1.84
C VAL A 287 -5.29 -16.65 0.42
N PHE A 288 -6.11 -16.18 -0.50
CA PHE A 288 -5.67 -15.70 -1.80
C PHE A 288 -5.81 -14.18 -1.83
N GLU A 289 -4.75 -13.48 -2.19
CA GLU A 289 -4.73 -12.02 -2.29
C GLU A 289 -4.15 -11.61 -3.65
N ALA A 290 -5.03 -11.11 -4.53
CA ALA A 290 -4.65 -10.53 -5.81
C ALA A 290 -4.41 -9.02 -5.64
N THR A 291 -3.25 -8.57 -6.07
CA THR A 291 -2.82 -7.17 -5.99
C THR A 291 -2.87 -6.45 -7.34
N SER A 292 -3.15 -7.18 -8.41
CA SER A 292 -3.38 -6.63 -9.74
C SER A 292 -4.10 -7.63 -10.63
N PHE A 293 -4.76 -7.11 -11.67
CA PHE A 293 -5.41 -7.90 -12.70
C PHE A 293 -4.90 -7.50 -14.07
N THR A 294 -4.79 -8.47 -14.98
CA THR A 294 -4.36 -8.27 -16.36
C THR A 294 -5.49 -8.70 -17.30
N ALA A 295 -5.95 -7.79 -18.15
CA ALA A 295 -6.91 -8.15 -19.21
C ALA A 295 -6.17 -8.90 -20.32
N LYS A 296 -6.77 -10.02 -20.79
CA LYS A 296 -6.22 -10.90 -21.85
C LYS A 296 -7.01 -10.79 -23.15
N GLY A 297 -8.05 -9.95 -23.17
CA GLY A 297 -8.95 -9.76 -24.30
C GLY A 297 -10.33 -10.40 -24.07
N GLY A 298 -11.37 -9.76 -24.61
CA GLY A 298 -12.75 -10.16 -24.37
C GLY A 298 -13.11 -10.12 -22.87
N ASN A 299 -13.65 -11.20 -22.36
CA ASN A 299 -14.00 -11.38 -20.95
C ASN A 299 -12.92 -12.14 -20.15
N GLN A 300 -11.72 -12.32 -20.70
CA GLN A 300 -10.63 -13.08 -20.07
C GLN A 300 -9.70 -12.18 -19.29
N TYR A 301 -9.35 -12.59 -18.06
CA TYR A 301 -8.46 -11.88 -17.15
C TYR A 301 -7.54 -12.85 -16.43
N GLU A 302 -6.47 -12.30 -15.89
CA GLU A 302 -5.58 -12.98 -14.93
C GLU A 302 -5.51 -12.16 -13.65
N ALA A 303 -5.71 -12.81 -12.50
CA ALA A 303 -5.47 -12.25 -11.19
C ALA A 303 -4.05 -12.63 -10.74
N ASN A 304 -3.19 -11.63 -10.56
CA ASN A 304 -1.80 -11.82 -10.09
C ASN A 304 -1.75 -11.55 -8.59
N GLY A 305 -1.31 -12.51 -7.82
CA GLY A 305 -1.36 -12.42 -6.37
C GLY A 305 -0.58 -13.50 -5.66
N THR A 306 -0.88 -13.66 -4.38
CA THR A 306 -0.27 -14.64 -3.49
C THR A 306 -1.33 -15.58 -2.94
N LEU A 307 -1.09 -16.88 -3.05
CA LEU A 307 -1.88 -17.91 -2.38
C LEU A 307 -1.12 -18.39 -1.15
N THR A 308 -1.76 -18.35 -0.01
CA THR A 308 -1.23 -18.86 1.26
C THR A 308 -2.06 -20.03 1.74
N ILE A 309 -1.46 -21.20 1.82
CA ILE A 309 -2.08 -22.40 2.39
C ILE A 309 -1.14 -22.96 3.44
N ARG A 310 -1.65 -23.38 4.60
CA ARG A 310 -0.87 -23.97 5.69
C ARG A 310 0.33 -23.06 6.13
N GLY A 311 0.17 -21.74 6.01
CA GLY A 311 1.22 -20.77 6.34
C GLY A 311 2.33 -20.63 5.29
N VAL A 312 2.27 -21.37 4.19
CA VAL A 312 3.20 -21.24 3.06
C VAL A 312 2.57 -20.34 2.00
N ALA A 313 3.23 -19.23 1.72
CA ALA A 313 2.80 -18.23 0.74
C ALA A 313 3.58 -18.41 -0.58
N LYS A 314 2.87 -18.48 -1.71
CA LYS A 314 3.47 -18.56 -3.05
C LYS A 314 2.80 -17.59 -4.01
N PRO A 315 3.57 -16.93 -4.90
CA PRO A 315 3.01 -16.15 -5.99
C PRO A 315 2.27 -17.08 -6.97
N VAL A 316 1.09 -16.64 -7.39
CA VAL A 316 0.28 -17.37 -8.37
C VAL A 316 -0.39 -16.39 -9.34
N THR A 317 -0.64 -16.87 -10.56
CA THR A 317 -1.45 -16.18 -11.55
C THR A 317 -2.69 -17.04 -11.81
N MET A 318 -3.86 -16.50 -11.52
CA MET A 318 -5.14 -17.20 -11.63
C MET A 318 -5.91 -16.69 -12.86
N PRO A 319 -6.01 -17.49 -13.93
CA PRO A 319 -6.83 -17.14 -15.08
C PRO A 319 -8.32 -17.28 -14.76
N PHE A 320 -9.13 -16.33 -15.24
CA PHE A 320 -10.57 -16.37 -15.07
C PHE A 320 -11.31 -15.65 -16.19
N THR A 321 -12.58 -15.96 -16.34
CA THR A 321 -13.55 -15.22 -17.15
C THR A 321 -14.41 -14.35 -16.26
N LEU A 322 -14.79 -13.17 -16.74
CA LEU A 322 -15.66 -12.23 -16.05
C LEU A 322 -16.70 -11.66 -17.01
N ASP A 323 -17.96 -11.91 -16.71
CA ASP A 323 -19.10 -11.34 -17.41
C ASP A 323 -19.79 -10.34 -16.49
N ILE A 324 -19.94 -9.08 -16.96
CA ILE A 324 -20.61 -8.00 -16.22
C ILE A 324 -21.84 -7.57 -17.02
N THR A 325 -23.00 -7.60 -16.38
CA THR A 325 -24.27 -7.16 -16.95
C THR A 325 -24.96 -6.21 -16.00
N GLY A 326 -24.84 -4.90 -16.26
CA GLY A 326 -25.35 -3.87 -15.36
C GLY A 326 -24.67 -3.92 -13.98
N PRO A 327 -25.44 -4.12 -12.89
CA PRO A 327 -24.88 -4.24 -11.54
C PRO A 327 -24.38 -5.65 -11.19
N ASP A 328 -24.64 -6.64 -12.00
CA ASP A 328 -24.32 -8.04 -11.72
C ASP A 328 -23.01 -8.46 -12.41
N ALA A 329 -22.18 -9.23 -11.70
CA ALA A 329 -20.96 -9.83 -12.21
C ALA A 329 -20.94 -11.34 -11.97
N HIS A 330 -20.38 -12.07 -12.92
CA HIS A 330 -20.17 -13.51 -12.84
C HIS A 330 -18.72 -13.82 -13.22
N ALA A 331 -17.95 -14.38 -12.29
CA ALA A 331 -16.55 -14.71 -12.50
C ALA A 331 -16.30 -16.21 -12.28
N LYS A 332 -15.60 -16.86 -13.21
CA LYS A 332 -15.23 -18.28 -13.14
C LYS A 332 -13.74 -18.45 -13.42
N GLY A 333 -13.07 -19.23 -12.59
CA GLY A 333 -11.65 -19.50 -12.79
C GLY A 333 -11.20 -20.83 -12.24
N LYS A 334 -10.00 -21.21 -12.67
CA LYS A 334 -9.32 -22.44 -12.26
C LYS A 334 -7.84 -22.18 -12.08
N LEU A 335 -7.27 -22.67 -10.98
CA LEU A 335 -5.84 -22.64 -10.69
C LEU A 335 -5.34 -24.05 -10.38
N ASP A 336 -4.38 -24.52 -11.14
CA ASP A 336 -3.73 -25.81 -10.87
C ASP A 336 -2.48 -25.56 -9.99
N ILE A 337 -2.37 -26.29 -8.89
CA ILE A 337 -1.26 -26.21 -7.94
C ILE A 337 -0.69 -27.60 -7.63
N VAL A 338 0.51 -27.62 -7.08
CA VAL A 338 1.10 -28.82 -6.47
C VAL A 338 0.92 -28.71 -4.96
N ARG A 339 0.13 -29.63 -4.36
CA ARG A 339 -0.24 -29.56 -2.93
C ARG A 339 0.96 -29.56 -1.98
N THR A 340 1.99 -30.34 -2.29
CA THR A 340 3.20 -30.44 -1.47
C THR A 340 4.02 -29.17 -1.46
N ASP A 341 3.87 -28.31 -2.44
CA ASP A 341 4.47 -26.97 -2.50
C ASP A 341 3.99 -26.07 -1.36
N PHE A 342 2.81 -26.35 -0.82
CA PHE A 342 2.22 -25.67 0.33
C PHE A 342 2.28 -26.52 1.60
N GLY A 343 3.05 -27.60 1.58
CA GLY A 343 3.19 -28.52 2.71
C GLY A 343 1.93 -29.32 3.03
N VAL A 344 0.98 -29.45 2.09
CA VAL A 344 -0.23 -30.27 2.24
C VAL A 344 0.08 -31.71 1.85
N GLY A 345 -0.13 -32.64 2.79
CA GLY A 345 0.26 -34.05 2.70
C GLY A 345 1.71 -34.24 3.15
N GLN A 346 1.88 -34.49 4.43
CA GLN A 346 3.19 -34.73 5.06
C GLN A 346 3.40 -36.23 5.30
N GLY A 347 4.66 -36.60 5.66
CA GLY A 347 4.99 -37.98 5.95
C GLY A 347 4.70 -38.92 4.76
N ASP A 348 3.96 -39.99 4.99
CA ASP A 348 3.57 -40.99 3.97
C ASP A 348 2.72 -40.42 2.83
N TRP A 349 2.13 -39.23 3.01
CA TRP A 349 1.33 -38.53 2.01
C TRP A 349 2.14 -37.57 1.11
N SER A 350 3.46 -37.50 1.30
CA SER A 350 4.33 -36.54 0.55
C SER A 350 4.60 -36.96 -0.90
N THR A 351 4.28 -38.20 -1.27
CA THR A 351 4.43 -38.75 -2.63
C THR A 351 3.14 -38.78 -3.41
N ALA A 352 3.21 -39.12 -4.70
CA ALA A 352 2.03 -39.30 -5.56
C ALA A 352 1.42 -40.71 -5.53
N GLU A 353 1.97 -41.63 -4.74
CA GLU A 353 1.59 -43.06 -4.76
C GLU A 353 0.11 -43.30 -4.45
N THR A 354 -0.39 -42.64 -3.41
CA THR A 354 -1.79 -42.76 -2.98
C THR A 354 -2.60 -41.55 -3.36
N VAL A 355 -2.10 -40.34 -3.05
CA VAL A 355 -2.78 -39.07 -3.31
C VAL A 355 -2.02 -38.27 -4.31
N GLY A 356 -2.59 -37.95 -5.44
CA GLY A 356 -1.95 -37.15 -6.50
C GLY A 356 -1.42 -35.80 -5.97
N LEU A 357 -0.31 -35.33 -6.55
CA LEU A 357 0.31 -34.06 -6.15
C LEU A 357 -0.47 -32.84 -6.71
N GLY A 358 -1.07 -32.99 -7.90
CA GLY A 358 -1.84 -31.93 -8.55
C GLY A 358 -3.19 -31.73 -7.90
N VAL A 359 -3.54 -30.47 -7.65
CA VAL A 359 -4.86 -30.05 -7.17
C VAL A 359 -5.33 -28.88 -8.03
N SER A 360 -6.54 -28.97 -8.55
CA SER A 360 -7.20 -27.89 -9.27
C SER A 360 -8.14 -27.14 -8.32
N ILE A 361 -7.86 -25.89 -8.03
CA ILE A 361 -8.75 -24.99 -7.28
C ILE A 361 -9.69 -24.33 -8.28
N THR A 362 -11.00 -24.36 -8.02
CA THR A 362 -12.02 -23.78 -8.91
C THR A 362 -12.91 -22.81 -8.13
N PHE A 363 -13.32 -21.75 -8.80
CA PHE A 363 -14.32 -20.84 -8.26
C PHE A 363 -15.37 -20.46 -9.31
N ASP A 364 -16.56 -20.20 -8.82
CA ASP A 364 -17.71 -19.68 -9.56
C ASP A 364 -18.38 -18.64 -8.68
N LEU A 365 -18.17 -17.34 -8.98
CA LEU A 365 -18.57 -16.23 -8.13
C LEU A 365 -19.63 -15.39 -8.81
N VAL A 366 -20.73 -15.17 -8.11
CA VAL A 366 -21.78 -14.21 -8.47
C VAL A 366 -21.70 -13.05 -7.49
N ALA A 367 -21.60 -11.82 -8.01
CA ALA A 367 -21.45 -10.61 -7.21
C ALA A 367 -22.32 -9.48 -7.74
N LYS A 368 -22.61 -8.51 -6.86
CA LYS A 368 -23.28 -7.27 -7.23
C LYS A 368 -22.39 -6.06 -6.92
N ARG A 369 -22.45 -5.08 -7.80
CA ARG A 369 -21.79 -3.79 -7.57
C ARG A 369 -22.45 -3.06 -6.41
N THR A 370 -21.65 -2.62 -5.42
CA THR A 370 -22.09 -1.87 -4.23
C THR A 370 -21.93 -0.37 -4.39
#